data_94e20c9da7cfdd5bdb1428058f7bf203
#
_entry.id   94e20c9da7cfdd5bdb1428058f7bf203
#
_cell.length_a   1.000
_cell.length_b   1.000
_cell.length_c   1.000
_cell.angle_alpha   90.00
_cell.angle_beta   90.00
_cell.angle_gamma   90.00
#
_symmetry.space_group_name_H-M   'P 1'
#
loop_
_entity.id
_entity.type
_entity.pdbx_description
1 polymer ?
#
loop_
_entity_poly.entity_id
_entity_poly.type
_entity_poly.pdbx_seq_one_letter_code
_entity_poly.pdbx_strand_id
1 'polypeptide(L)'
;MIDYICIKIIMKELIESAWEDRSLIEKDATKNAILKTIDLLDNGEIKIAEKNNGNWSVNQWIKKAVILYFPIMKMQSIEIGPFEFHDKIPLKTGFKEKEIRVVPHAVCRYGSFIEKGAILMPSYVNIGANVGSGTMVDTWATVGSCAQVGKN
;
A
#
# COMPACT_ATOMS: atom_id res chain seq x y z
N MET A 1 -1.33 -28.41 -0.47
CA MET A 1 -1.70 -27.01 -0.13
C MET A 1 -0.40 -26.30 0.22
N ILE A 2 0.02 -25.35 -0.60
CA ILE A 2 1.27 -24.61 -0.33
C ILE A 2 1.00 -23.73 0.89
N ASP A 3 1.82 -23.86 1.92
CA ASP A 3 1.70 -23.07 3.15
C ASP A 3 1.85 -21.58 2.85
N TYR A 4 1.07 -20.74 3.50
CA TYR A 4 1.11 -19.27 3.37
C TYR A 4 2.52 -18.69 3.59
N ILE A 5 3.32 -19.34 4.45
CA ILE A 5 4.72 -19.00 4.70
C ILE A 5 5.55 -19.24 3.44
N CYS A 6 5.37 -20.39 2.77
CA CYS A 6 6.08 -20.70 1.52
C CYS A 6 5.75 -19.69 0.43
N ILE A 7 4.50 -19.24 0.31
CA ILE A 7 4.09 -18.23 -0.67
C ILE A 7 4.83 -16.90 -0.41
N LYS A 8 4.90 -16.45 0.84
CA LYS A 8 5.64 -15.22 1.20
C LYS A 8 7.14 -15.32 0.88
N ILE A 9 7.75 -16.48 1.11
CA ILE A 9 9.17 -16.71 0.80
C ILE A 9 9.39 -16.60 -0.71
N ILE A 10 8.60 -17.29 -1.52
CA ILE A 10 8.70 -17.24 -2.99
C ILE A 10 8.49 -15.82 -3.52
N MET A 11 7.48 -15.11 -3.01
CA MET A 11 7.24 -13.71 -3.39
C MET A 11 8.44 -12.82 -3.07
N LYS A 12 9.02 -12.97 -1.87
CA LYS A 12 10.20 -12.23 -1.46
C LYS A 12 11.37 -12.48 -2.40
N GLU A 13 11.68 -13.74 -2.72
CA GLU A 13 12.79 -14.10 -3.62
C GLU A 13 12.62 -13.50 -5.01
N LEU A 14 11.41 -13.56 -5.59
CA LEU A 14 11.10 -12.97 -6.88
C LEU A 14 11.28 -11.45 -6.87
N ILE A 15 10.82 -10.77 -5.83
CA ILE A 15 10.94 -9.32 -5.67
C ILE A 15 12.38 -8.89 -5.46
N GLU A 16 13.14 -9.61 -4.61
CA GLU A 16 14.57 -9.33 -4.39
C GLU A 16 15.38 -9.53 -5.69
N SER A 17 15.10 -10.60 -6.44
CA SER A 17 15.75 -10.83 -7.73
C SER A 17 15.45 -9.73 -8.75
N ALA A 18 14.18 -9.28 -8.83
CA ALA A 18 13.78 -8.18 -9.71
C ALA A 18 14.31 -6.81 -9.24
N TRP A 19 14.66 -6.68 -7.97
CA TRP A 19 15.35 -5.48 -7.47
C TRP A 19 16.77 -5.38 -8.01
N GLU A 20 17.49 -6.48 -8.08
CA GLU A 20 18.85 -6.55 -8.63
C GLU A 20 18.87 -6.54 -10.16
N ASP A 21 17.88 -7.21 -10.80
CA ASP A 21 17.74 -7.22 -12.26
C ASP A 21 16.33 -6.80 -12.67
N ARG A 22 16.19 -5.54 -13.08
CA ARG A 22 14.90 -4.93 -13.46
C ARG A 22 14.24 -5.59 -14.69
N SER A 23 14.97 -6.31 -15.53
CA SER A 23 14.39 -7.02 -16.67
C SER A 23 13.43 -8.14 -16.23
N LEU A 24 13.59 -8.66 -15.02
CA LEU A 24 12.73 -9.69 -14.45
C LEU A 24 11.29 -9.21 -14.15
N ILE A 25 11.04 -7.90 -14.15
CA ILE A 25 9.69 -7.33 -13.97
C ILE A 25 8.73 -7.77 -15.10
N GLU A 26 9.27 -8.02 -16.28
CA GLU A 26 8.48 -8.46 -17.43
C GLU A 26 7.99 -9.92 -17.30
N LYS A 27 8.55 -10.70 -16.39
CA LYS A 27 8.11 -12.08 -16.16
C LYS A 27 6.82 -12.12 -15.35
N ASP A 28 5.83 -12.88 -15.82
CA ASP A 28 4.51 -13.00 -15.18
C ASP A 28 4.58 -13.40 -13.70
N ALA A 29 5.46 -14.33 -13.34
CA ALA A 29 5.64 -14.76 -11.95
C ALA A 29 6.07 -13.60 -11.04
N THR A 30 7.03 -12.80 -11.49
CA THR A 30 7.53 -11.62 -10.77
C THR A 30 6.45 -10.53 -10.68
N LYS A 31 5.81 -10.24 -11.80
CA LYS A 31 4.71 -9.27 -11.86
C LYS A 31 3.59 -9.64 -10.90
N ASN A 32 3.15 -10.90 -10.91
CA ASN A 32 2.11 -11.40 -10.01
C ASN A 32 2.54 -11.34 -8.54
N ALA A 33 3.80 -11.62 -8.21
CA ALA A 33 4.33 -11.50 -6.86
C ALA A 33 4.28 -10.05 -6.37
N ILE A 34 4.64 -9.08 -7.22
CA ILE A 34 4.56 -7.65 -6.89
C ILE A 34 3.10 -7.23 -6.69
N LEU A 35 2.20 -7.53 -7.65
CA LEU A 35 0.78 -7.20 -7.55
C LEU A 35 0.16 -7.78 -6.28
N LYS A 36 0.45 -9.06 -5.97
CA LYS A 36 -0.06 -9.72 -4.76
C LYS A 36 0.49 -9.07 -3.49
N THR A 37 1.73 -8.63 -3.48
CA THR A 37 2.31 -7.92 -2.33
C THR A 37 1.58 -6.61 -2.05
N ILE A 38 1.23 -5.84 -3.11
CA ILE A 38 0.46 -4.61 -2.93
C ILE A 38 -0.97 -4.89 -2.46
N ASP A 39 -1.60 -5.96 -2.95
CA ASP A 39 -2.91 -6.39 -2.48
C ASP A 39 -2.90 -6.77 -0.98
N LEU A 40 -1.89 -7.52 -0.53
CA LEU A 40 -1.71 -7.86 0.89
C LEU A 40 -1.48 -6.61 1.77
N LEU A 41 -0.74 -5.61 1.26
CA LEU A 41 -0.59 -4.32 1.93
C LEU A 41 -1.93 -3.58 2.03
N ASP A 42 -2.71 -3.53 0.94
CA ASP A 42 -4.01 -2.84 0.90
C ASP A 42 -5.00 -3.42 1.89
N ASN A 43 -4.92 -4.73 2.12
CA ASN A 43 -5.77 -5.47 3.06
C ASN A 43 -5.21 -5.54 4.49
N GLY A 44 -4.00 -5.04 4.73
CA GLY A 44 -3.37 -5.04 6.06
C GLY A 44 -2.84 -6.41 6.51
N GLU A 45 -2.76 -7.38 5.61
CA GLU A 45 -2.26 -8.73 5.89
C GLU A 45 -0.73 -8.77 6.08
N ILE A 46 -0.05 -7.78 5.52
CA ILE A 46 1.39 -7.55 5.72
C ILE A 46 1.65 -6.08 6.01
N LYS A 47 2.73 -5.80 6.72
CA LYS A 47 3.16 -4.43 7.05
C LYS A 47 4.63 -4.23 6.67
N ILE A 48 4.96 -3.00 6.30
CA ILE A 48 6.34 -2.63 5.96
C ILE A 48 7.23 -2.60 7.21
N ALA A 49 6.68 -2.17 8.34
CA ALA A 49 7.36 -2.30 9.62
C ALA A 49 6.42 -2.87 10.68
N GLU A 50 6.95 -3.75 11.49
CA GLU A 50 6.23 -4.44 12.56
C GLU A 50 7.06 -4.47 13.83
N LYS A 51 6.37 -4.47 14.97
CA LYS A 51 7.02 -4.58 16.28
C LYS A 51 6.97 -6.02 16.74
N ASN A 52 8.14 -6.66 16.77
CA ASN A 52 8.31 -8.05 17.23
C ASN A 52 9.11 -8.07 18.53
N ASN A 53 8.55 -8.62 19.60
CA ASN A 53 9.21 -8.70 20.92
C ASN A 53 9.79 -7.36 21.40
N GLY A 54 9.05 -6.26 21.18
CA GLY A 54 9.47 -4.92 21.58
C GLY A 54 10.36 -4.18 20.58
N ASN A 55 10.96 -4.88 19.62
CA ASN A 55 11.85 -4.30 18.62
C ASN A 55 11.15 -4.09 17.27
N TRP A 56 11.45 -2.99 16.58
CA TRP A 56 10.99 -2.74 15.23
C TRP A 56 11.81 -3.54 14.21
N SER A 57 11.12 -4.24 13.33
CA SER A 57 11.71 -4.85 12.14
C SER A 57 11.10 -4.26 10.87
N VAL A 58 11.93 -4.02 9.86
CA VAL A 58 11.49 -3.46 8.57
C VAL A 58 11.60 -4.52 7.48
N ASN A 59 10.49 -4.79 6.83
CA ASN A 59 10.39 -5.70 5.69
C ASN A 59 10.86 -5.00 4.41
N GLN A 60 12.16 -4.90 4.19
CA GLN A 60 12.74 -4.17 3.06
C GLN A 60 12.24 -4.67 1.70
N TRP A 61 12.02 -5.98 1.56
CA TRP A 61 11.50 -6.56 0.33
C TRP A 61 10.12 -6.01 -0.07
N ILE A 62 9.27 -5.66 0.92
CA ILE A 62 7.96 -5.06 0.68
C ILE A 62 8.12 -3.62 0.16
N LYS A 63 9.08 -2.85 0.70
CA LYS A 63 9.41 -1.51 0.15
C LYS A 63 9.91 -1.60 -1.28
N LYS A 64 10.72 -2.60 -1.59
CA LYS A 64 11.17 -2.89 -2.96
C LYS A 64 9.97 -3.18 -3.87
N ALA A 65 9.02 -4.00 -3.41
CA ALA A 65 7.78 -4.28 -4.15
C ALA A 65 6.99 -3.02 -4.46
N VAL A 66 6.84 -2.10 -3.49
CA VAL A 66 6.18 -0.81 -3.72
C VAL A 66 6.85 -0.02 -4.83
N ILE A 67 8.18 0.04 -4.85
CA ILE A 67 8.92 0.75 -5.91
C ILE A 67 8.78 0.04 -7.26
N LEU A 68 8.85 -1.30 -7.28
CA LEU A 68 8.69 -2.11 -8.48
C LEU A 68 7.27 -2.10 -9.05
N TYR A 69 6.28 -1.73 -8.26
CA TYR A 69 4.89 -1.62 -8.70
C TYR A 69 4.69 -0.48 -9.70
N PHE A 70 5.40 0.66 -9.54
CA PHE A 70 5.21 1.82 -10.41
C PHE A 70 5.50 1.55 -11.90
N PRO A 71 6.60 0.89 -12.31
CA PRO A 71 6.84 0.59 -13.73
C PRO A 71 5.83 -0.42 -14.32
N ILE A 72 5.21 -1.28 -13.49
CA ILE A 72 4.21 -2.26 -13.94
C ILE A 72 2.89 -1.59 -14.31
N MET A 73 2.53 -0.52 -13.60
CA MET A 73 1.25 0.15 -13.76
C MET A 73 1.27 1.14 -14.92
N LYS A 74 0.16 1.16 -15.67
CA LYS A 74 -0.04 2.10 -16.77
C LYS A 74 -0.74 3.36 -16.30
N MET A 75 -0.39 4.50 -16.92
CA MET A 75 -1.08 5.77 -16.68
C MET A 75 -2.56 5.66 -17.07
N GLN A 76 -3.42 6.25 -16.25
CA GLN A 76 -4.86 6.34 -16.47
C GLN A 76 -5.33 7.75 -16.14
N SER A 77 -6.23 8.29 -16.93
CA SER A 77 -6.92 9.56 -16.62
C SER A 77 -8.22 9.27 -15.90
N ILE A 78 -8.51 10.05 -14.89
CA ILE A 78 -9.75 10.02 -14.11
C ILE A 78 -10.33 11.44 -14.14
N GLU A 79 -11.53 11.59 -14.69
CA GLU A 79 -12.26 12.86 -14.73
C GLU A 79 -13.42 12.81 -13.73
N ILE A 80 -13.47 13.79 -12.83
CA ILE A 80 -14.52 13.89 -11.81
C ILE A 80 -14.99 15.36 -11.75
N GLY A 81 -16.09 15.65 -12.44
CA GLY A 81 -16.56 17.03 -12.56
C GLY A 81 -15.49 17.96 -13.14
N PRO A 82 -15.09 19.01 -12.41
CA PRO A 82 -14.05 19.92 -12.88
C PRO A 82 -12.60 19.41 -12.63
N PHE A 83 -12.43 18.26 -12.01
CA PHE A 83 -11.11 17.71 -11.67
C PHE A 83 -10.68 16.64 -12.68
N GLU A 84 -9.42 16.71 -13.09
CA GLU A 84 -8.75 15.68 -13.87
C GLU A 84 -7.51 15.20 -13.11
N PHE A 85 -7.32 13.90 -13.08
CA PHE A 85 -6.13 13.25 -12.54
C PHE A 85 -5.53 12.34 -13.59
N HIS A 86 -4.21 12.29 -13.69
CA HIS A 86 -3.48 11.41 -14.60
C HIS A 86 -2.39 10.70 -13.82
N ASP A 87 -2.69 9.48 -13.36
CA ASP A 87 -1.78 8.70 -12.50
C ASP A 87 -1.89 7.21 -12.82
N LYS A 88 -0.93 6.46 -12.32
CA LYS A 88 -0.86 5.01 -12.49
C LYS A 88 -1.30 4.22 -11.26
N ILE A 89 -1.33 4.82 -10.08
CA ILE A 89 -1.72 4.15 -8.84
C ILE A 89 -3.20 4.40 -8.59
N PRO A 90 -4.03 3.34 -8.54
CA PRO A 90 -5.45 3.49 -8.23
C PRO A 90 -5.68 4.13 -6.86
N LEU A 91 -6.84 4.73 -6.68
CA LEU A 91 -7.28 5.19 -5.37
C LEU A 91 -7.90 4.03 -4.60
N LYS A 92 -7.75 4.07 -3.28
CA LYS A 92 -8.43 3.15 -2.35
C LYS A 92 -9.93 3.44 -2.34
N THR A 93 -10.72 2.39 -2.25
CA THR A 93 -12.19 2.44 -2.23
C THR A 93 -12.75 1.54 -1.11
N GLY A 94 -14.09 1.48 -0.97
CA GLY A 94 -14.74 0.61 0.00
C GLY A 94 -14.62 1.13 1.43
N PHE A 95 -14.58 2.44 1.63
CA PHE A 95 -14.42 3.04 2.97
C PHE A 95 -15.61 2.78 3.89
N LYS A 96 -16.84 2.73 3.34
CA LYS A 96 -18.05 2.47 4.10
C LYS A 96 -18.02 1.08 4.73
N GLU A 97 -17.71 0.06 3.93
CA GLU A 97 -17.64 -1.34 4.37
C GLU A 97 -16.49 -1.58 5.35
N LYS A 98 -15.43 -0.78 5.24
CA LYS A 98 -14.27 -0.80 6.13
C LYS A 98 -14.45 0.07 7.38
N GLU A 99 -15.60 0.74 7.51
CA GLU A 99 -15.92 1.63 8.63
C GLU A 99 -14.86 2.72 8.85
N ILE A 100 -14.41 3.33 7.75
CA ILE A 100 -13.45 4.44 7.75
C ILE A 100 -14.19 5.71 7.34
N ARG A 101 -14.07 6.78 8.14
CA ARG A 101 -14.61 8.09 7.79
C ARG A 101 -13.61 8.84 6.91
N VAL A 102 -14.06 9.21 5.71
CA VAL A 102 -13.25 9.98 4.76
C VAL A 102 -13.97 11.26 4.40
N VAL A 103 -13.35 12.38 4.73
CA VAL A 103 -13.90 13.71 4.44
C VAL A 103 -13.42 14.13 3.04
N PRO A 104 -14.32 14.62 2.16
CA PRO A 104 -13.89 15.15 0.87
C PRO A 104 -12.92 16.33 1.09
N HIS A 105 -11.86 16.43 0.40
CA HIS A 105 -11.31 15.63 -0.69
C HIS A 105 -10.07 14.84 -0.25
N ALA A 106 -10.16 14.08 0.83
CA ALA A 106 -9.04 13.22 1.24
C ALA A 106 -8.72 12.20 0.15
N VAL A 107 -7.44 11.99 -0.10
CA VAL A 107 -6.94 11.02 -1.08
C VAL A 107 -6.18 9.91 -0.38
N CYS A 108 -6.55 8.68 -0.66
CA CYS A 108 -5.88 7.50 -0.16
C CYS A 108 -5.53 6.59 -1.34
N ARG A 109 -4.26 6.29 -1.53
CA ARG A 109 -3.79 5.41 -2.62
C ARG A 109 -3.99 3.94 -2.28
N TYR A 110 -4.33 3.13 -3.28
CA TYR A 110 -4.32 1.68 -3.21
C TYR A 110 -2.95 1.16 -2.72
N GLY A 111 -2.95 0.09 -1.93
CA GLY A 111 -1.75 -0.42 -1.27
C GLY A 111 -1.42 0.28 0.06
N SER A 112 -2.23 1.23 0.51
CA SER A 112 -2.21 1.73 1.90
C SER A 112 -3.26 1.01 2.73
N PHE A 113 -2.99 0.81 4.01
CA PHE A 113 -3.96 0.20 4.94
C PHE A 113 -4.42 1.22 5.97
N ILE A 114 -5.74 1.37 6.07
CA ILE A 114 -6.39 2.24 7.06
C ILE A 114 -7.26 1.33 7.94
N GLU A 115 -6.96 1.31 9.21
CA GLU A 115 -7.73 0.49 10.15
C GLU A 115 -9.13 1.10 10.41
N LYS A 116 -10.08 0.23 10.74
CA LYS A 116 -11.46 0.59 11.14
C LYS A 116 -11.45 1.68 12.21
N GLY A 117 -12.36 2.64 12.08
CA GLY A 117 -12.53 3.75 13.02
C GLY A 117 -11.54 4.91 12.84
N ALA A 118 -10.61 4.81 11.89
CA ALA A 118 -9.77 5.95 11.52
C ALA A 118 -10.57 7.03 10.78
N ILE A 119 -10.11 8.26 10.87
CA ILE A 119 -10.70 9.44 10.23
C ILE A 119 -9.66 10.08 9.33
N LEU A 120 -9.98 10.23 8.05
CA LEU A 120 -9.18 10.99 7.11
C LEU A 120 -9.89 12.33 6.86
N MET A 121 -9.38 13.41 7.45
CA MET A 121 -9.73 14.77 7.03
C MET A 121 -9.18 15.01 5.63
N PRO A 122 -9.44 16.15 4.96
CA PRO A 122 -8.83 16.46 3.65
C PRO A 122 -7.31 16.34 3.70
N SER A 123 -6.81 15.16 3.43
CA SER A 123 -5.42 14.73 3.68
C SER A 123 -4.97 13.75 2.60
N TYR A 124 -3.72 13.33 2.65
CA TYR A 124 -3.16 12.41 1.67
C TYR A 124 -2.48 11.22 2.36
N VAL A 125 -2.87 10.00 1.97
CA VAL A 125 -2.24 8.77 2.44
C VAL A 125 -1.66 8.00 1.24
N ASN A 126 -0.34 7.83 1.24
CA ASN A 126 0.36 7.22 0.12
C ASN A 126 0.44 5.69 0.22
N ILE A 127 0.78 5.05 -0.90
CA ILE A 127 0.95 3.59 -1.02
C ILE A 127 1.95 3.05 0.02
N GLY A 128 1.67 1.88 0.60
CA GLY A 128 2.48 1.25 1.63
C GLY A 128 2.31 1.83 3.03
N ALA A 129 1.61 2.95 3.17
CA ALA A 129 1.32 3.53 4.48
C ALA A 129 0.34 2.66 5.28
N ASN A 130 0.47 2.70 6.61
CA ASN A 130 -0.47 2.10 7.54
C ASN A 130 -0.93 3.15 8.53
N VAL A 131 -2.25 3.27 8.75
CA VAL A 131 -2.86 4.15 9.74
C VAL A 131 -3.67 3.31 10.71
N GLY A 132 -3.33 3.35 11.98
CA GLY A 132 -3.97 2.56 13.03
C GLY A 132 -5.38 3.04 13.38
N SER A 133 -6.14 2.19 14.05
CA SER A 133 -7.53 2.46 14.46
C SER A 133 -7.64 3.68 15.38
N GLY A 134 -8.73 4.43 15.24
CA GLY A 134 -8.99 5.63 16.04
C GLY A 134 -8.15 6.86 15.70
N THR A 135 -7.16 6.72 14.84
CA THR A 135 -6.27 7.81 14.41
C THR A 135 -7.00 8.77 13.47
N MET A 136 -6.82 10.07 13.70
CA MET A 136 -7.22 11.10 12.75
C MET A 136 -5.99 11.58 11.97
N VAL A 137 -6.07 11.49 10.64
CA VAL A 137 -5.14 12.19 9.75
C VAL A 137 -5.75 13.54 9.44
N ASP A 138 -5.19 14.58 10.02
CA ASP A 138 -5.80 15.92 10.02
C ASP A 138 -5.66 16.63 8.67
N THR A 139 -6.32 17.77 8.55
CA THR A 139 -6.42 18.59 7.33
C THR A 139 -5.03 18.96 6.81
N TRP A 140 -4.80 18.70 5.52
CA TRP A 140 -3.54 18.92 4.81
C TRP A 140 -2.34 18.10 5.33
N ALA A 141 -2.58 17.17 6.24
CA ALA A 141 -1.54 16.22 6.64
C ALA A 141 -1.26 15.19 5.55
N THR A 142 -0.03 14.72 5.51
CA THR A 142 0.40 13.67 4.58
C THR A 142 1.00 12.50 5.36
N VAL A 143 0.50 11.31 5.11
CA VAL A 143 1.15 10.05 5.49
C VAL A 143 1.93 9.57 4.27
N GLY A 144 3.25 9.73 4.31
CA GLY A 144 4.16 9.40 3.21
C GLY A 144 4.19 7.90 2.88
N SER A 145 4.76 7.56 1.72
CA SER A 145 4.91 6.16 1.31
C SER A 145 5.59 5.33 2.39
N CYS A 146 5.01 4.18 2.71
CA CYS A 146 5.56 3.23 3.65
C CYS A 146 5.60 3.69 5.12
N ALA A 147 5.07 4.87 5.45
CA ALA A 147 4.99 5.35 6.83
C ALA A 147 4.02 4.50 7.65
N GLN A 148 4.33 4.33 8.94
CA GLN A 148 3.50 3.56 9.86
C GLN A 148 3.04 4.47 10.99
N VAL A 149 1.75 4.75 11.04
CA VAL A 149 1.10 5.55 12.09
C VAL A 149 0.38 4.60 13.03
N GLY A 150 0.58 4.78 14.33
CA GLY A 150 -0.04 3.97 15.39
C GLY A 150 -1.54 4.23 15.54
N LYS A 151 -2.09 3.75 16.66
CA LYS A 151 -3.49 3.95 17.05
C LYS A 151 -3.64 5.21 17.89
N ASN A 152 -4.77 5.90 17.76
CA ASN A 152 -5.24 7.08 18.52
C ASN A 152 -4.39 8.33 18.32
#